data_7cbd158bc9b0100f9bf713852d04cb00
#
_entry.id   7cbd158bc9b0100f9bf713852d04cb00
#
_cell.length_a   1.000
_cell.length_b   1.000
_cell.length_c   1.000
_cell.angle_alpha   90.00
_cell.angle_beta   90.00
_cell.angle_gamma   90.00
#
_symmetry.space_group_name_H-M   'P 1'
#
loop_
_entity.id
_entity.type
_entity.pdbx_description
1 polymer ?
#
loop_
_entity_poly.entity_id
_entity_poly.type
_entity_poly.pdbx_seq_one_letter_code
_entity_poly.pdbx_strand_id
1 'polypeptide(L)'
;KHATPEVRSNLYRELLDHLRRWMAIKSHVLDATVLEQMVARAHNRIRTPWGFSADEKPRGARWLMVDAPKRKENSLRDIDLIVRGGSRSALGRTLRESRLWNGNGAARNLKSKELDALIGDLFRAAAVHGLVSQENTPFDQPGWRLNDAAVLFRLGEPNESERSSTENAFFRDLYGNLASMLGARVHPLFGFEAREHTAQVDGERRAIREKRFRYGEKEREELIAEDARLREISEANRFLPVLFCSPTMELGVDISALNVVHMRN
;
A
#
# COMPACT_ATOMS: atom_id res chain seq x y z
N LYS A 1 -16.86 -16.08 31.40
CA LYS A 1 -18.23 -15.81 30.89
C LYS A 1 -18.14 -15.80 29.39
N HIS A 2 -18.90 -16.68 28.74
CA HIS A 2 -18.71 -17.03 27.33
C HIS A 2 -19.27 -15.92 26.41
N ALA A 3 -18.43 -15.43 25.49
CA ALA A 3 -18.88 -14.56 24.42
C ALA A 3 -19.85 -15.34 23.51
N THR A 4 -20.92 -14.69 23.04
CA THR A 4 -21.86 -15.30 22.10
C THR A 4 -21.16 -15.67 20.79
N PRO A 5 -21.70 -16.58 19.96
CA PRO A 5 -21.14 -16.91 18.67
C PRO A 5 -20.92 -15.68 17.77
N GLU A 6 -21.85 -14.74 17.79
CA GLU A 6 -21.76 -13.47 17.02
C GLU A 6 -20.59 -12.61 17.49
N VAL A 7 -20.45 -12.41 18.79
CA VAL A 7 -19.31 -11.66 19.37
C VAL A 7 -17.99 -12.34 18.97
N ARG A 8 -17.92 -13.67 19.07
CA ARG A 8 -16.72 -14.39 18.63
C ARG A 8 -16.42 -14.17 17.14
N SER A 9 -17.43 -14.27 16.29
CA SER A 9 -17.31 -14.03 14.85
C SER A 9 -16.78 -12.61 14.56
N ASN A 10 -17.33 -11.60 15.23
CA ASN A 10 -16.88 -10.22 15.08
C ASN A 10 -15.42 -10.03 15.50
N LEU A 11 -15.03 -10.61 16.64
CA LEU A 11 -13.67 -10.54 17.12
C LEU A 11 -12.67 -11.21 16.17
N TYR A 12 -13.00 -12.41 15.66
CA TYR A 12 -12.15 -13.10 14.68
C TYR A 12 -12.07 -12.37 13.36
N ARG A 13 -13.15 -11.80 12.87
CA ARG A 13 -13.14 -10.99 11.65
C ARG A 13 -12.16 -9.82 11.76
N GLU A 14 -12.21 -9.08 12.84
CA GLU A 14 -11.29 -7.96 13.07
C GLU A 14 -9.85 -8.43 13.25
N LEU A 15 -9.63 -9.53 13.97
CA LEU A 15 -8.29 -10.09 14.18
C LEU A 15 -7.64 -10.51 12.86
N LEU A 16 -8.35 -11.29 12.05
CA LEU A 16 -7.84 -11.82 10.78
C LEU A 16 -7.67 -10.69 9.75
N ASP A 17 -8.61 -9.74 9.71
CA ASP A 17 -8.49 -8.57 8.85
C ASP A 17 -7.31 -7.68 9.24
N HIS A 18 -7.03 -7.55 10.52
CA HIS A 18 -5.85 -6.83 10.99
C HIS A 18 -4.54 -7.48 10.50
N LEU A 19 -4.43 -8.82 10.59
CA LEU A 19 -3.29 -9.56 10.04
C LEU A 19 -3.14 -9.31 8.54
N ARG A 20 -4.23 -9.39 7.80
CA ARG A 20 -4.27 -9.14 6.35
C ARG A 20 -3.83 -7.72 6.00
N ARG A 21 -4.40 -6.71 6.63
CA ARG A 21 -4.08 -5.28 6.37
C ARG A 21 -2.62 -4.95 6.60
N TRP A 22 -2.00 -5.59 7.58
CA TRP A 22 -0.61 -5.34 7.94
C TRP A 22 0.37 -6.33 7.31
N MET A 23 -0.07 -7.13 6.34
CA MET A 23 0.75 -8.13 5.66
C MET A 23 1.39 -9.15 6.61
N ALA A 24 0.75 -9.43 7.75
CA ALA A 24 1.18 -10.50 8.65
C ALA A 24 0.63 -11.85 8.12
N ILE A 25 1.06 -12.24 6.93
CA ILE A 25 0.59 -13.42 6.19
C ILE A 25 1.77 -14.35 5.98
N LYS A 26 1.57 -15.64 6.29
CA LYS A 26 2.53 -16.70 5.99
C LYS A 26 2.26 -17.21 4.59
N SER A 27 3.07 -16.75 3.65
CA SER A 27 3.01 -17.21 2.26
C SER A 27 4.38 -17.17 1.63
N HIS A 28 4.71 -18.20 0.87
CA HIS A 28 5.99 -18.31 0.17
C HIS A 28 6.25 -17.11 -0.77
N VAL A 29 5.21 -16.58 -1.40
CA VAL A 29 5.35 -15.44 -2.31
C VAL A 29 5.74 -14.13 -1.60
N LEU A 30 5.61 -14.09 -0.28
CA LEU A 30 6.00 -12.94 0.55
C LEU A 30 7.35 -13.13 1.24
N ASP A 31 8.05 -14.23 0.99
CA ASP A 31 9.39 -14.45 1.50
C ASP A 31 10.37 -13.46 0.87
N ALA A 32 11.30 -12.93 1.67
CA ALA A 32 12.24 -11.91 1.23
C ALA A 32 13.03 -12.31 -0.03
N THR A 33 13.53 -13.55 -0.07
CA THR A 33 14.28 -14.07 -1.21
C THR A 33 13.43 -14.16 -2.47
N VAL A 34 12.16 -14.55 -2.34
CA VAL A 34 11.23 -14.65 -3.47
C VAL A 34 10.89 -13.26 -4.00
N LEU A 35 10.67 -12.29 -3.11
CA LEU A 35 10.42 -10.91 -3.47
C LEU A 35 11.63 -10.27 -4.17
N GLU A 36 12.85 -10.51 -3.69
CA GLU A 36 14.08 -10.04 -4.35
C GLU A 36 14.22 -10.62 -5.77
N GLN A 37 13.97 -11.92 -5.94
CA GLN A 37 13.97 -12.56 -7.25
C GLN A 37 12.88 -11.98 -8.18
N MET A 38 11.70 -11.69 -7.64
CA MET A 38 10.60 -11.10 -8.39
C MET A 38 10.96 -9.69 -8.88
N VAL A 39 11.55 -8.86 -8.02
CA VAL A 39 12.03 -7.52 -8.37
C VAL A 39 13.11 -7.61 -9.46
N ALA A 40 14.10 -8.48 -9.29
CA ALA A 40 15.15 -8.67 -10.29
C ALA A 40 14.60 -9.11 -11.67
N ARG A 41 13.61 -10.01 -11.67
CA ARG A 41 12.92 -10.42 -12.91
C ARG A 41 12.11 -9.27 -13.52
N ALA A 42 11.46 -8.44 -12.70
CA ALA A 42 10.70 -7.30 -13.16
C ALA A 42 11.63 -6.25 -13.82
N HIS A 43 12.75 -5.92 -13.21
CA HIS A 43 13.76 -5.02 -13.80
C HIS A 43 14.23 -5.46 -15.19
N ASN A 44 14.37 -6.78 -15.41
CA ASN A 44 14.82 -7.31 -16.68
C ASN A 44 13.74 -7.37 -17.76
N ARG A 45 12.46 -7.30 -17.41
CA ARG A 45 11.33 -7.52 -18.33
C ARG A 45 10.40 -6.33 -18.49
N ILE A 46 10.34 -5.46 -17.50
CA ILE A 46 9.38 -4.35 -17.46
C ILE A 46 10.17 -3.05 -17.52
N ARG A 47 9.93 -2.25 -18.55
CA ARG A 47 10.59 -0.95 -18.74
C ARG A 47 9.93 0.13 -17.87
N THR A 48 10.74 1.11 -17.49
CA THR A 48 10.24 2.36 -16.88
C THR A 48 9.16 3.00 -17.78
N PRO A 49 8.07 3.52 -17.20
CA PRO A 49 7.80 3.73 -15.78
C PRO A 49 7.05 2.56 -15.10
N TRP A 50 6.85 1.44 -15.75
CA TRP A 50 6.01 0.33 -15.28
C TRP A 50 6.74 -0.67 -14.38
N GLY A 51 8.07 -0.63 -14.36
CA GLY A 51 8.88 -1.44 -13.45
C GLY A 51 9.09 -0.76 -12.10
N PHE A 52 9.70 -1.47 -11.18
CA PHE A 52 10.14 -0.90 -9.90
C PHE A 52 11.25 0.12 -10.12
N SER A 53 11.25 1.21 -9.37
CA SER A 53 12.41 2.10 -9.29
C SER A 53 13.54 1.43 -8.47
N ALA A 54 14.78 1.93 -8.62
CA ALA A 54 15.95 1.28 -8.01
C ALA A 54 15.88 1.18 -6.48
N ASP A 55 15.20 2.11 -5.85
CA ASP A 55 15.00 2.22 -4.40
C ASP A 55 13.66 1.63 -3.93
N GLU A 56 12.76 1.27 -4.84
CA GLU A 56 11.47 0.68 -4.52
C GLU A 56 11.62 -0.81 -4.19
N LYS A 57 11.27 -1.15 -2.96
CA LYS A 57 11.31 -2.53 -2.49
C LYS A 57 9.92 -2.98 -2.04
N PRO A 58 9.40 -4.10 -2.58
CA PRO A 58 8.18 -4.69 -2.08
C PRO A 58 8.32 -5.03 -0.60
N ARG A 59 7.27 -4.81 0.15
CA ARG A 59 7.25 -5.18 1.58
C ARG A 59 7.02 -6.67 1.70
N GLY A 60 7.91 -7.35 2.44
CA GLY A 60 7.75 -8.75 2.83
C GLY A 60 6.71 -8.96 3.91
N ALA A 61 6.46 -10.22 4.21
CA ALA A 61 5.57 -10.61 5.30
C ALA A 61 6.09 -10.11 6.64
N ARG A 62 5.14 -9.70 7.50
CA ARG A 62 5.40 -9.25 8.88
C ARG A 62 4.99 -10.30 9.89
N TRP A 63 5.43 -10.13 11.12
CA TRP A 63 4.91 -10.86 12.28
C TRP A 63 4.08 -9.95 13.17
N LEU A 64 2.90 -10.39 13.56
CA LEU A 64 2.16 -9.73 14.62
C LEU A 64 2.62 -10.26 15.96
N MET A 65 3.05 -9.36 16.84
CA MET A 65 3.52 -9.67 18.18
C MET A 65 2.59 -9.06 19.22
N VAL A 66 2.08 -9.89 20.13
CA VAL A 66 1.22 -9.42 21.23
C VAL A 66 2.09 -8.79 22.32
N ASP A 67 3.16 -9.47 22.69
CA ASP A 67 4.14 -8.97 23.64
C ASP A 67 5.19 -8.09 22.97
N ALA A 68 5.82 -7.23 23.76
CA ALA A 68 6.95 -6.45 23.29
C ALA A 68 8.14 -7.36 22.96
N PRO A 69 8.90 -7.14 21.88
CA PRO A 69 10.09 -7.94 21.59
C PRO A 69 11.10 -7.83 22.73
N LYS A 70 11.69 -8.95 23.10
CA LYS A 70 12.74 -9.02 24.13
C LYS A 70 14.04 -8.43 23.62
N ARG A 71 14.33 -8.65 22.34
CA ARG A 71 15.49 -8.06 21.68
C ARG A 71 15.10 -6.69 21.16
N LYS A 72 15.93 -5.68 21.43
CA LYS A 72 15.76 -4.34 20.86
C LYS A 72 15.88 -4.40 19.34
N GLU A 73 15.00 -3.70 18.68
CA GLU A 73 15.06 -3.46 17.24
C GLU A 73 16.32 -2.62 16.93
N ASN A 74 17.27 -3.20 16.21
CA ASN A 74 18.57 -2.56 15.99
C ASN A 74 18.63 -1.75 14.67
N SER A 75 17.57 -1.83 13.85
CA SER A 75 17.52 -1.11 12.57
C SER A 75 16.08 -0.74 12.19
N LEU A 76 15.94 0.25 11.30
CA LEU A 76 14.64 0.59 10.70
C LEU A 76 14.01 -0.61 9.95
N ARG A 77 14.86 -1.52 9.42
CA ARG A 77 14.38 -2.75 8.74
C ARG A 77 13.70 -3.70 9.72
N ASP A 78 14.20 -3.81 10.94
CA ASP A 78 13.61 -4.67 11.97
C ASP A 78 12.22 -4.17 12.39
N ILE A 79 12.04 -2.84 12.46
CA ILE A 79 10.75 -2.23 12.79
C ILE A 79 9.70 -2.56 11.72
N ASP A 80 10.11 -2.61 10.44
CA ASP A 80 9.20 -2.92 9.34
C ASP A 80 8.74 -4.38 9.31
N LEU A 81 9.43 -5.28 10.01
CA LEU A 81 9.05 -6.69 10.10
C LEU A 81 8.01 -6.98 11.19
N ILE A 82 7.70 -6.02 12.06
CA ILE A 82 6.86 -6.23 13.23
C ILE A 82 5.58 -5.42 13.14
N VAL A 83 4.47 -6.06 13.49
CA VAL A 83 3.17 -5.42 13.78
C VAL A 83 2.86 -5.61 15.26
N ARG A 84 2.61 -4.52 15.95
CA ARG A 84 2.20 -4.57 17.37
C ARG A 84 0.74 -5.00 17.47
N GLY A 85 0.48 -6.07 18.21
CA GLY A 85 -0.85 -6.67 18.39
C GLY A 85 -1.39 -6.61 19.81
N GLY A 86 -0.64 -6.08 20.78
CA GLY A 86 -1.05 -6.02 22.18
C GLY A 86 -2.09 -4.93 22.48
N SER A 87 -2.49 -4.84 23.74
CA SER A 87 -3.57 -3.99 24.26
C SER A 87 -3.45 -2.50 23.94
N ARG A 88 -2.23 -1.99 23.72
CA ARG A 88 -1.96 -0.60 23.36
C ARG A 88 -1.88 -0.36 21.83
N SER A 89 -1.95 -1.41 21.03
CA SER A 89 -1.90 -1.35 19.58
C SER A 89 -3.20 -0.86 18.95
N ALA A 90 -3.21 -0.68 17.64
CA ALA A 90 -4.43 -0.42 16.88
C ALA A 90 -5.43 -1.58 17.03
N LEU A 91 -4.96 -2.83 16.96
CA LEU A 91 -5.78 -4.03 17.21
C LEU A 91 -6.42 -3.98 18.60
N GLY A 92 -5.61 -3.71 19.64
CA GLY A 92 -6.11 -3.64 21.01
C GLY A 92 -7.16 -2.54 21.23
N ARG A 93 -7.05 -1.42 20.52
CA ARG A 93 -8.08 -0.36 20.53
C ARG A 93 -9.35 -0.81 19.85
N THR A 94 -9.26 -1.38 18.65
CA THR A 94 -10.41 -1.90 17.90
C THR A 94 -11.16 -2.97 18.68
N LEU A 95 -10.46 -3.92 19.31
CA LEU A 95 -11.09 -4.99 20.10
C LEU A 95 -11.82 -4.50 21.36
N ARG A 96 -11.61 -3.25 21.78
CA ARG A 96 -12.39 -2.62 22.86
C ARG A 96 -13.68 -1.94 22.39
N GLU A 97 -13.90 -1.82 21.09
CA GLU A 97 -15.08 -1.14 20.56
C GLU A 97 -16.37 -1.92 20.89
N SER A 98 -17.35 -1.20 21.45
CA SER A 98 -18.61 -1.81 21.87
C SER A 98 -19.38 -2.48 20.73
N ARG A 99 -19.18 -2.05 19.48
CA ARG A 99 -19.81 -2.66 18.29
C ARG A 99 -19.45 -4.14 18.13
N LEU A 100 -18.24 -4.54 18.51
CA LEU A 100 -17.80 -5.94 18.44
C LEU A 100 -18.43 -6.81 19.52
N TRP A 101 -18.97 -6.21 20.56
CA TRP A 101 -19.53 -6.85 21.75
C TRP A 101 -21.05 -6.70 21.82
N ASN A 102 -21.72 -6.56 20.71
CA ASN A 102 -23.17 -6.34 20.60
C ASN A 102 -23.65 -5.17 21.49
N GLY A 103 -22.89 -4.07 21.48
CA GLY A 103 -23.18 -2.88 22.27
C GLY A 103 -22.73 -2.96 23.75
N ASN A 104 -22.23 -4.10 24.21
CA ASN A 104 -21.76 -4.24 25.58
C ASN A 104 -20.41 -3.52 25.77
N GLY A 105 -20.40 -2.55 26.66
CA GLY A 105 -19.18 -1.75 26.99
C GLY A 105 -18.17 -2.46 27.89
N ALA A 106 -18.40 -3.69 28.33
CA ALA A 106 -17.53 -4.38 29.32
C ALA A 106 -16.07 -4.49 28.84
N ALA A 107 -15.84 -4.62 27.54
CA ALA A 107 -14.50 -4.70 26.96
C ALA A 107 -13.68 -3.40 27.11
N ARG A 108 -14.34 -2.23 27.25
CA ARG A 108 -13.66 -0.96 27.49
C ARG A 108 -12.90 -0.94 28.82
N ASN A 109 -13.42 -1.67 29.79
CA ASN A 109 -12.89 -1.71 31.16
C ASN A 109 -11.82 -2.80 31.39
N LEU A 110 -11.51 -3.61 30.35
CA LEU A 110 -10.44 -4.60 30.45
C LEU A 110 -9.09 -3.93 30.68
N LYS A 111 -8.40 -4.38 31.73
CA LYS A 111 -7.01 -3.97 31.99
C LYS A 111 -6.11 -4.46 30.84
N SER A 112 -4.97 -3.79 30.64
CA SER A 112 -4.05 -4.14 29.56
C SER A 112 -3.66 -5.62 29.55
N LYS A 113 -3.33 -6.19 30.72
CA LYS A 113 -2.97 -7.61 30.83
C LYS A 113 -4.12 -8.56 30.49
N GLU A 114 -5.35 -8.20 30.86
CA GLU A 114 -6.55 -9.01 30.55
C GLU A 114 -6.83 -9.01 29.03
N LEU A 115 -6.65 -7.86 28.37
CA LEU A 115 -6.82 -7.76 26.93
C LEU A 115 -5.69 -8.49 26.19
N ASP A 116 -4.43 -8.38 26.64
CA ASP A 116 -3.32 -9.12 26.05
C ASP A 116 -3.54 -10.63 26.17
N ALA A 117 -4.06 -11.10 27.31
CA ALA A 117 -4.45 -12.50 27.49
C ALA A 117 -5.57 -12.92 26.54
N LEU A 118 -6.63 -12.09 26.40
CA LEU A 118 -7.73 -12.33 25.46
C LEU A 118 -7.23 -12.42 24.02
N ILE A 119 -6.37 -11.50 23.60
CA ILE A 119 -5.77 -11.51 22.25
C ILE A 119 -4.99 -12.81 22.05
N GLY A 120 -4.17 -13.20 23.01
CA GLY A 120 -3.43 -14.45 22.98
C GLY A 120 -4.35 -15.67 22.87
N ASP A 121 -5.48 -15.69 23.61
CA ASP A 121 -6.47 -16.78 23.56
C ASP A 121 -7.14 -16.84 22.16
N LEU A 122 -7.50 -15.70 21.57
CA LEU A 122 -8.05 -15.64 20.21
C LEU A 122 -7.06 -16.20 19.19
N PHE A 123 -5.78 -15.85 19.28
CA PHE A 123 -4.76 -16.41 18.39
C PHE A 123 -4.58 -17.91 18.58
N ARG A 124 -4.52 -18.40 19.81
CA ARG A 124 -4.41 -19.84 20.09
C ARG A 124 -5.59 -20.61 19.54
N ALA A 125 -6.81 -20.11 19.73
CA ALA A 125 -7.99 -20.73 19.17
C ALA A 125 -8.01 -20.69 17.63
N ALA A 126 -7.62 -19.57 17.02
CA ALA A 126 -7.49 -19.47 15.55
C ALA A 126 -6.43 -20.44 15.00
N ALA A 127 -5.35 -20.69 15.74
CA ALA A 127 -4.31 -21.65 15.35
C ALA A 127 -4.81 -23.10 15.38
N VAL A 128 -5.65 -23.47 16.36
CA VAL A 128 -6.27 -24.80 16.41
C VAL A 128 -7.10 -25.09 15.14
N HIS A 129 -7.69 -24.05 14.55
CA HIS A 129 -8.47 -24.16 13.31
C HIS A 129 -7.63 -23.91 12.04
N GLY A 130 -6.31 -23.80 12.15
CA GLY A 130 -5.43 -23.61 11.00
C GLY A 130 -5.52 -22.23 10.34
N LEU A 131 -6.21 -21.27 10.95
CA LEU A 131 -6.35 -19.91 10.40
C LEU A 131 -5.06 -19.10 10.52
N VAL A 132 -4.32 -19.28 11.59
CA VAL A 132 -3.06 -18.60 11.87
C VAL A 132 -2.01 -19.61 12.32
N SER A 133 -0.75 -19.24 12.19
CA SER A 133 0.39 -19.98 12.75
C SER A 133 1.23 -19.08 13.64
N GLN A 134 1.79 -19.70 14.67
CA GLN A 134 2.80 -19.08 15.51
C GLN A 134 4.18 -19.48 15.02
N GLU A 135 5.07 -18.52 14.88
CA GLU A 135 6.42 -18.72 14.37
C GLU A 135 7.45 -18.08 15.28
N ASN A 136 8.64 -18.67 15.33
CA ASN A 136 9.78 -18.04 15.96
C ASN A 136 10.23 -16.83 15.11
N THR A 137 10.43 -15.70 15.77
CA THR A 137 10.91 -14.49 15.12
C THR A 137 12.36 -14.20 15.50
N PRO A 138 13.06 -13.38 14.73
CA PRO A 138 14.41 -12.92 15.07
C PRO A 138 14.49 -12.09 16.37
N PHE A 139 13.34 -11.80 16.99
CA PHE A 139 13.22 -10.91 18.17
C PHE A 139 13.05 -11.66 19.51
N ASP A 140 13.40 -12.93 19.55
CA ASP A 140 13.30 -13.80 20.73
C ASP A 140 11.90 -13.89 21.35
N GLN A 141 10.88 -13.64 20.55
CA GLN A 141 9.46 -13.75 20.87
C GLN A 141 8.71 -14.43 19.73
N PRO A 142 7.69 -15.22 20.01
CA PRO A 142 6.85 -15.77 18.96
C PRO A 142 6.01 -14.68 18.30
N GLY A 143 5.88 -14.78 16.98
CA GLY A 143 5.01 -13.92 16.17
C GLY A 143 3.88 -14.72 15.53
N TRP A 144 2.82 -14.05 15.18
CA TRP A 144 1.63 -14.62 14.56
C TRP A 144 1.52 -14.20 13.11
N ARG A 145 1.13 -15.14 12.24
CA ARG A 145 0.80 -14.89 10.83
C ARG A 145 -0.48 -15.60 10.44
N LEU A 146 -1.24 -14.97 9.56
CA LEU A 146 -2.39 -15.57 8.87
C LEU A 146 -1.87 -16.59 7.85
N ASN A 147 -2.39 -17.80 7.86
CA ASN A 147 -2.04 -18.82 6.88
C ASN A 147 -2.66 -18.46 5.52
N ASP A 148 -1.90 -18.49 4.45
CA ASP A 148 -2.38 -18.20 3.09
C ASP A 148 -3.47 -19.20 2.65
N ALA A 149 -3.38 -20.45 3.06
CA ALA A 149 -4.40 -21.47 2.84
C ALA A 149 -5.78 -21.11 3.47
N ALA A 150 -5.81 -20.21 4.47
CA ALA A 150 -7.03 -19.71 5.07
C ALA A 150 -7.62 -18.49 4.34
N VAL A 151 -6.93 -17.98 3.31
CA VAL A 151 -7.34 -16.79 2.53
C VAL A 151 -7.92 -17.21 1.20
N LEU A 152 -9.18 -16.85 0.97
CA LEU A 152 -9.85 -17.10 -0.28
C LEU A 152 -10.17 -15.78 -0.98
N PHE A 153 -9.67 -15.61 -2.19
CA PHE A 153 -10.03 -14.51 -3.06
C PHE A 153 -11.32 -14.87 -3.82
N ARG A 154 -12.32 -14.03 -3.71
CA ARG A 154 -13.58 -14.15 -4.45
C ARG A 154 -13.82 -12.90 -5.27
N LEU A 155 -14.45 -13.06 -6.43
CA LEU A 155 -15.05 -11.94 -7.13
C LEU A 155 -16.14 -11.36 -6.22
N GLY A 156 -16.04 -10.09 -5.90
CA GLY A 156 -17.02 -9.41 -5.05
C GLY A 156 -18.35 -9.31 -5.79
N GLU A 157 -19.43 -9.73 -5.17
CA GLU A 157 -20.76 -9.34 -5.62
C GLU A 157 -21.06 -7.95 -5.07
N PRO A 158 -21.66 -7.06 -5.86
CA PRO A 158 -22.01 -5.73 -5.40
C PRO A 158 -23.21 -5.83 -4.44
N ASN A 159 -22.96 -6.23 -3.20
CA ASN A 159 -23.96 -6.22 -2.17
C ASN A 159 -23.96 -4.87 -1.44
N GLU A 160 -24.98 -4.07 -1.63
CA GLU A 160 -25.07 -2.72 -1.07
C GLU A 160 -25.08 -2.71 0.47
N SER A 161 -25.57 -3.78 1.10
CA SER A 161 -25.68 -3.87 2.56
C SER A 161 -24.35 -4.20 3.27
N GLU A 162 -23.38 -4.77 2.57
CA GLU A 162 -22.06 -5.12 3.11
C GLU A 162 -20.93 -4.17 2.69
N ARG A 163 -21.25 -3.04 2.10
CA ARG A 163 -20.26 -1.99 1.84
C ARG A 163 -19.67 -1.55 3.17
N SER A 164 -18.64 -2.28 3.56
CA SER A 164 -17.84 -1.95 4.73
C SER A 164 -17.30 -0.54 4.55
N SER A 165 -17.33 0.26 5.61
CA SER A 165 -16.72 1.59 5.68
C SER A 165 -15.22 1.61 5.34
N THR A 166 -14.65 0.48 4.98
CA THR A 166 -13.25 0.28 4.61
C THR A 166 -13.00 0.32 3.10
N GLU A 167 -14.05 0.29 2.25
CA GLU A 167 -13.86 0.46 0.82
C GLU A 167 -13.51 1.91 0.49
N ASN A 168 -12.35 2.10 -0.09
CA ASN A 168 -11.99 3.38 -0.67
C ASN A 168 -12.62 3.46 -2.07
N ALA A 169 -13.71 4.21 -2.19
CA ALA A 169 -14.44 4.41 -3.44
C ALA A 169 -13.53 4.88 -4.59
N PHE A 170 -12.55 5.71 -4.29
CA PHE A 170 -11.58 6.18 -5.27
C PHE A 170 -10.82 5.01 -5.92
N PHE A 171 -10.28 4.10 -5.15
CA PHE A 171 -9.53 2.96 -5.71
C PHE A 171 -10.43 1.98 -6.44
N ARG A 172 -11.63 1.72 -5.95
CA ARG A 172 -12.60 0.88 -6.66
C ARG A 172 -12.91 1.45 -8.04
N ASP A 173 -13.20 2.73 -8.10
CA ASP A 173 -13.54 3.41 -9.35
C ASP A 173 -12.32 3.53 -10.27
N LEU A 174 -11.13 3.77 -9.70
CA LEU A 174 -9.87 3.76 -10.44
C LEU A 174 -9.61 2.41 -11.11
N TYR A 175 -9.71 1.30 -10.36
CA TYR A 175 -9.48 -0.04 -10.93
C TYR A 175 -10.56 -0.45 -11.93
N GLY A 176 -11.81 -0.10 -11.70
CA GLY A 176 -12.89 -0.30 -12.67
C GLY A 176 -12.65 0.45 -13.97
N ASN A 177 -12.23 1.70 -13.87
CA ASN A 177 -11.86 2.52 -15.03
C ASN A 177 -10.63 1.96 -15.76
N LEU A 178 -9.59 1.52 -15.03
CA LEU A 178 -8.41 0.89 -15.63
C LEU A 178 -8.77 -0.38 -16.41
N ALA A 179 -9.63 -1.24 -15.85
CA ALA A 179 -10.09 -2.44 -16.56
C ALA A 179 -10.84 -2.09 -17.86
N SER A 180 -11.70 -1.09 -17.82
CA SER A 180 -12.40 -0.55 -18.98
C SER A 180 -11.45 0.02 -20.02
N MET A 181 -10.45 0.79 -19.59
CA MET A 181 -9.42 1.36 -20.46
C MET A 181 -8.59 0.29 -21.15
N LEU A 182 -8.17 -0.76 -20.43
CA LEU A 182 -7.40 -1.88 -20.99
C LEU A 182 -8.19 -2.69 -22.00
N GLY A 183 -9.52 -2.76 -21.87
CA GLY A 183 -10.42 -3.40 -22.82
C GLY A 183 -10.67 -2.60 -24.09
N ALA A 184 -10.38 -1.31 -24.11
CA ALA A 184 -10.59 -0.44 -25.25
C ALA A 184 -9.36 -0.42 -26.17
N ARG A 185 -9.55 -0.45 -27.51
CA ARG A 185 -8.44 -0.33 -28.47
C ARG A 185 -7.74 1.04 -28.40
N VAL A 186 -8.51 2.09 -28.17
CA VAL A 186 -8.02 3.46 -27.98
C VAL A 186 -8.82 4.09 -26.85
N HIS A 187 -8.14 4.56 -25.83
CA HIS A 187 -8.75 5.29 -24.72
C HIS A 187 -8.08 6.66 -24.57
N PRO A 188 -8.83 7.76 -24.32
CA PRO A 188 -8.27 9.11 -24.22
C PRO A 188 -7.18 9.27 -23.17
N LEU A 189 -7.22 8.45 -22.11
CA LEU A 189 -6.22 8.45 -21.02
C LEU A 189 -4.96 7.62 -21.35
N PHE A 190 -4.94 6.85 -22.44
CA PHE A 190 -3.69 6.25 -22.89
C PHE A 190 -2.74 7.35 -23.36
N GLY A 191 -1.58 7.39 -22.74
CA GLY A 191 -0.63 8.46 -22.97
C GLY A 191 -0.77 9.63 -22.00
N PHE A 192 -1.77 9.61 -21.09
CA PHE A 192 -1.78 10.53 -19.96
C PHE A 192 -0.54 10.29 -19.11
N GLU A 193 0.25 11.31 -18.93
CA GLU A 193 1.53 11.24 -18.26
C GLU A 193 1.63 12.37 -17.23
N ALA A 194 2.21 12.06 -16.08
CA ALA A 194 2.53 13.04 -15.06
C ALA A 194 4.00 12.90 -14.68
N ARG A 195 4.71 13.99 -14.57
CA ARG A 195 6.13 14.02 -14.20
C ARG A 195 6.40 14.98 -13.07
N GLU A 196 7.41 14.65 -12.32
CA GLU A 196 7.93 15.51 -11.27
C GLU A 196 8.86 16.58 -11.86
N HIS A 197 8.77 17.79 -11.32
CA HIS A 197 9.62 18.93 -11.64
C HIS A 197 10.09 19.59 -10.34
N THR A 198 11.02 18.93 -9.67
CA THR A 198 11.57 19.36 -8.39
C THR A 198 13.08 19.60 -8.52
N ALA A 199 13.68 20.20 -7.51
CA ALA A 199 15.13 20.41 -7.45
C ALA A 199 15.94 19.09 -7.48
N GLN A 200 15.31 17.96 -7.17
CA GLN A 200 15.93 16.62 -7.20
C GLN A 200 16.04 16.06 -8.62
N VAL A 201 15.25 16.58 -9.54
CA VAL A 201 15.33 16.19 -10.96
C VAL A 201 16.47 16.98 -11.61
N ASP A 202 17.28 16.28 -12.37
CA ASP A 202 18.37 16.88 -13.14
C ASP A 202 17.91 18.03 -14.04
N GLY A 203 18.77 19.04 -14.22
CA GLY A 203 18.42 20.27 -14.93
C GLY A 203 18.03 20.05 -16.39
N GLU A 204 18.65 19.11 -17.09
CA GLU A 204 18.32 18.78 -18.47
C GLU A 204 16.92 18.20 -18.58
N ARG A 205 16.57 17.23 -17.73
CA ARG A 205 15.23 16.64 -17.70
C ARG A 205 14.17 17.65 -17.32
N ARG A 206 14.49 18.57 -16.40
CA ARG A 206 13.55 19.66 -16.03
C ARG A 206 13.23 20.55 -17.23
N ALA A 207 14.24 21.01 -17.95
CA ALA A 207 14.06 21.85 -19.15
C ALA A 207 13.22 21.12 -20.23
N ILE A 208 13.47 19.84 -20.44
CA ILE A 208 12.69 19.02 -21.37
C ILE A 208 11.24 18.89 -20.93
N ARG A 209 10.99 18.62 -19.63
CA ARG A 209 9.64 18.51 -19.08
C ARG A 209 8.87 19.82 -19.17
N GLU A 210 9.54 20.95 -19.00
CA GLU A 210 8.92 22.27 -19.25
C GLU A 210 8.55 22.46 -20.71
N LYS A 211 9.45 22.12 -21.66
CA LYS A 211 9.12 22.16 -23.10
C LYS A 211 7.94 21.26 -23.44
N ARG A 212 7.92 20.05 -22.90
CA ARG A 212 6.81 19.09 -23.08
C ARG A 212 5.50 19.58 -22.46
N PHE A 213 5.57 20.30 -21.36
CA PHE A 213 4.41 20.85 -20.68
C PHE A 213 3.82 22.05 -21.42
N ARG A 214 4.66 22.97 -21.89
CA ARG A 214 4.24 24.11 -22.73
C ARG A 214 3.74 23.66 -24.10
N TYR A 215 4.46 22.77 -24.73
CA TYR A 215 4.16 22.11 -26.00
C TYR A 215 3.62 23.03 -27.11
N GLY A 216 4.17 24.24 -27.21
CA GLY A 216 3.91 25.15 -28.31
C GLY A 216 4.51 24.62 -29.63
N GLU A 217 4.28 25.30 -30.71
CA GLU A 217 4.73 24.88 -32.05
C GLU A 217 6.25 24.70 -32.11
N LYS A 218 6.99 25.67 -31.57
CA LYS A 218 8.47 25.63 -31.48
C LYS A 218 8.97 24.49 -30.61
N GLU A 219 8.42 24.33 -29.40
CA GLU A 219 8.81 23.26 -28.49
C GLU A 219 8.53 21.87 -29.09
N ARG A 220 7.42 21.74 -29.80
CA ARG A 220 7.07 20.49 -30.49
C ARG A 220 8.08 20.12 -31.55
N GLU A 221 8.50 21.09 -32.41
CA GLU A 221 9.51 20.87 -33.43
C GLU A 221 10.84 20.47 -32.84
N GLU A 222 11.29 21.18 -31.80
CA GLU A 222 12.52 20.86 -31.06
C GLU A 222 12.49 19.46 -30.46
N LEU A 223 11.40 19.08 -29.79
CA LEU A 223 11.25 17.76 -29.18
C LEU A 223 11.22 16.62 -30.22
N ILE A 224 10.63 16.84 -31.38
CA ILE A 224 10.64 15.87 -32.47
C ILE A 224 12.06 15.70 -33.03
N ALA A 225 12.78 16.79 -33.20
CA ALA A 225 14.17 16.75 -33.71
C ALA A 225 15.12 16.03 -32.74
N GLU A 226 14.86 16.09 -31.43
CA GLU A 226 15.67 15.47 -30.38
C GLU A 226 15.18 14.07 -29.97
N ASP A 227 14.27 13.41 -30.67
CA ASP A 227 13.60 12.16 -30.25
C ASP A 227 14.60 11.05 -29.82
N ALA A 228 15.68 10.86 -30.55
CA ALA A 228 16.69 9.84 -30.22
C ALA A 228 17.34 10.12 -28.86
N ARG A 229 17.74 11.35 -28.59
CA ARG A 229 18.34 11.78 -27.32
C ARG A 229 17.35 11.69 -26.18
N LEU A 230 16.09 12.07 -26.41
CA LEU A 230 15.04 11.97 -25.39
C LEU A 230 14.84 10.53 -24.91
N ARG A 231 14.88 9.58 -25.83
CA ARG A 231 14.78 8.14 -25.47
C ARG A 231 15.94 7.67 -24.59
N GLU A 232 17.16 8.15 -24.82
CA GLU A 232 18.32 7.79 -24.00
C GLU A 232 18.15 8.20 -22.53
N ILE A 233 17.52 9.34 -22.29
CA ILE A 233 17.24 9.85 -20.94
C ILE A 233 15.85 9.47 -20.41
N SER A 234 15.16 8.55 -21.06
CA SER A 234 13.81 8.08 -20.69
C SER A 234 12.74 9.18 -20.67
N GLU A 235 12.86 10.16 -21.55
CA GLU A 235 11.85 11.18 -21.82
C GLU A 235 11.17 10.94 -23.18
N ALA A 236 9.96 11.49 -23.35
CA ALA A 236 9.20 11.40 -24.60
C ALA A 236 9.18 12.74 -25.34
N ASN A 237 8.89 12.71 -26.63
CA ASN A 237 8.74 13.89 -27.50
C ASN A 237 7.30 14.43 -27.57
N ARG A 238 6.40 13.98 -26.67
CA ARG A 238 4.98 14.30 -26.69
C ARG A 238 4.59 15.24 -25.55
N PHE A 239 3.39 15.83 -25.66
CA PHE A 239 2.78 16.66 -24.64
C PHE A 239 2.80 15.99 -23.26
N LEU A 240 3.14 16.76 -22.23
CA LEU A 240 3.10 16.37 -20.84
C LEU A 240 1.93 17.07 -20.13
N PRO A 241 0.80 16.38 -19.89
CA PRO A 241 -0.41 17.02 -19.39
C PRO A 241 -0.36 17.43 -17.92
N VAL A 242 0.48 16.80 -17.10
CA VAL A 242 0.58 17.09 -15.67
C VAL A 242 2.04 17.21 -15.23
N LEU A 243 2.32 18.28 -14.52
CA LEU A 243 3.63 18.54 -13.92
C LEU A 243 3.47 18.77 -12.41
N PHE A 244 4.19 17.98 -11.60
CA PHE A 244 4.24 18.13 -10.15
C PHE A 244 5.44 18.98 -9.78
N CYS A 245 5.21 20.17 -9.26
CA CYS A 245 6.26 21.09 -8.85
C CYS A 245 6.35 21.21 -7.33
N SER A 246 7.55 21.46 -6.80
CA SER A 246 7.70 21.94 -5.44
C SER A 246 7.44 23.45 -5.36
N PRO A 247 7.02 24.00 -4.20
CA PRO A 247 6.75 25.44 -4.04
C PRO A 247 7.92 26.35 -4.40
N THR A 248 9.14 25.86 -4.27
CA THR A 248 10.37 26.61 -4.62
C THR A 248 10.58 26.81 -6.13
N MET A 249 9.78 26.13 -6.94
CA MET A 249 9.89 26.16 -8.41
C MET A 249 8.91 27.11 -9.09
N GLU A 250 8.00 27.75 -8.33
CA GLU A 250 6.94 28.63 -8.87
C GLU A 250 7.47 29.87 -9.59
N LEU A 251 8.73 30.22 -9.37
CA LEU A 251 9.35 31.44 -9.93
C LEU A 251 9.89 31.28 -11.37
N GLY A 252 9.86 30.09 -11.95
CA GLY A 252 10.48 29.82 -13.27
C GLY A 252 9.57 29.24 -14.33
N VAL A 253 8.36 28.84 -14.01
CA VAL A 253 7.42 28.30 -15.00
C VAL A 253 6.53 29.43 -15.51
N ASP A 254 6.48 29.62 -16.82
CA ASP A 254 5.57 30.59 -17.43
C ASP A 254 4.11 30.16 -17.22
N ILE A 255 3.43 30.85 -16.33
CA ILE A 255 2.06 30.57 -15.88
C ILE A 255 1.04 30.89 -16.97
N SER A 256 1.42 31.64 -18.01
CA SER A 256 0.49 32.11 -19.04
C SER A 256 -0.19 30.99 -19.84
N ALA A 257 0.41 29.77 -19.85
CA ALA A 257 -0.09 28.61 -20.59
C ALA A 257 -0.82 27.58 -19.71
N LEU A 258 -1.02 27.84 -18.43
CA LEU A 258 -1.64 26.88 -17.51
C LEU A 258 -3.17 26.93 -17.58
N ASN A 259 -3.80 25.79 -17.79
CA ASN A 259 -5.26 25.66 -17.68
C ASN A 259 -5.74 25.53 -16.23
N VAL A 260 -4.98 24.84 -15.39
CA VAL A 260 -5.33 24.58 -13.99
C VAL A 260 -4.08 24.51 -13.14
N VAL A 261 -4.10 25.17 -11.98
CA VAL A 261 -3.11 25.04 -10.92
C VAL A 261 -3.79 24.47 -9.69
N HIS A 262 -3.29 23.35 -9.19
CA HIS A 262 -3.75 22.73 -7.95
C HIS A 262 -2.68 22.88 -6.88
N MET A 263 -2.97 23.68 -5.86
CA MET A 263 -2.08 23.90 -4.70
C MET A 263 -2.52 22.98 -3.55
N ARG A 264 -1.57 22.21 -3.01
CA ARG A 264 -1.79 21.37 -1.84
C ARG A 264 -1.01 21.96 -0.66
N ASN A 265 -1.74 22.33 0.40
CA ASN A 265 -1.17 22.74 1.68
C ASN A 265 -0.67 21.54 2.47
#